data_5dfb8cdf4ba6b44712575889fed25674
#
_entry.id   5dfb8cdf4ba6b44712575889fed25674
#
_cell.length_a   1.000
_cell.length_b   1.000
_cell.length_c   1.000
_cell.angle_alpha   90.00
_cell.angle_beta   90.00
_cell.angle_gamma   90.00
#
_symmetry.space_group_name_H-M   'P 1'
#
loop_
_entity.id
_entity.type
_entity.pdbx_description
1 polymer ?
#
loop_
_entity_poly.entity_id
_entity_poly.type
_entity_poly.pdbx_seq_one_letter_code
_entity_poly.pdbx_strand_id
1 'polypeptide(L)'
;WVTELLNSAIEKAVDLTIGTKYHDLAKKSKDIAAGAVFVAAVNSVIVGYLVFVQHIKSNGTYLFNLFRASYSHKTVFILILVSVLVIALKTLFYKEHKGTPIQGGMPSGHSALAFAVLGIVLEITESLSLRILTLFLAILVAQSRVKNKIHTISEVFFGAVVGFGVSYFILLLLKV
;
A
#
# COMPACT_ATOMS: atom_id res chain seq x y z
N TRP A 1 -13.81 -3.05 -9.66
CA TRP A 1 -13.44 -2.09 -10.70
C TRP A 1 -14.66 -1.57 -11.45
N VAL A 2 -15.56 -2.43 -11.99
CA VAL A 2 -16.73 -1.98 -12.78
C VAL A 2 -17.65 -1.08 -11.95
N THR A 3 -17.96 -1.47 -10.71
CA THR A 3 -18.83 -0.68 -9.83
C THR A 3 -18.20 0.66 -9.45
N GLU A 4 -16.87 0.72 -9.27
CA GLU A 4 -16.13 1.95 -8.99
C GLU A 4 -16.16 2.91 -10.19
N LEU A 5 -15.97 2.38 -11.40
CA LEU A 5 -16.09 3.18 -12.63
C LEU A 5 -17.51 3.72 -12.84
N LEU A 6 -18.53 2.91 -12.55
CA LEU A 6 -19.92 3.35 -12.62
C LEU A 6 -20.23 4.42 -11.57
N ASN A 7 -19.74 4.26 -10.33
CA ASN A 7 -19.87 5.30 -9.31
C ASN A 7 -19.26 6.62 -9.76
N SER A 8 -18.04 6.58 -10.26
CA SER A 8 -17.35 7.79 -10.76
C SER A 8 -18.07 8.43 -11.94
N ALA A 9 -18.68 7.62 -12.82
CA ALA A 9 -19.47 8.15 -13.94
C ALA A 9 -20.77 8.82 -13.45
N ILE A 10 -21.46 8.21 -12.47
CA ILE A 10 -22.67 8.78 -11.85
C ILE A 10 -22.34 10.08 -11.13
N GLU A 11 -21.26 10.13 -10.35
CA GLU A 11 -20.81 11.35 -9.67
C GLU A 11 -20.59 12.50 -10.65
N LYS A 12 -19.84 12.24 -11.75
CA LYS A 12 -19.59 13.25 -12.77
C LYS A 12 -20.85 13.67 -13.53
N ALA A 13 -21.75 12.75 -13.82
CA ALA A 13 -23.03 13.08 -14.48
C ALA A 13 -23.90 13.97 -13.60
N VAL A 14 -23.97 13.65 -12.31
CA VAL A 14 -24.69 14.46 -11.32
C VAL A 14 -24.07 15.85 -11.22
N ASP A 15 -22.73 15.95 -11.12
CA ASP A 15 -22.02 17.23 -11.03
C ASP A 15 -22.19 18.09 -12.29
N LEU A 16 -22.24 17.50 -13.47
CA LEU A 16 -22.56 18.21 -14.72
C LEU A 16 -23.99 18.81 -14.70
N THR A 17 -24.93 18.13 -14.04
CA THR A 17 -26.33 18.55 -14.01
C THR A 17 -26.58 19.70 -13.01
N ILE A 18 -25.94 19.65 -11.85
CA ILE A 18 -26.20 20.61 -10.76
C ILE A 18 -25.14 21.71 -10.62
N GLY A 19 -23.97 21.53 -11.26
CA GLY A 19 -22.80 22.40 -11.12
C GLY A 19 -22.31 22.44 -9.67
N THR A 20 -22.07 23.63 -9.14
CA THR A 20 -21.60 23.84 -7.76
C THR A 20 -22.71 23.98 -6.73
N LYS A 21 -23.99 23.87 -7.14
CA LYS A 21 -25.13 24.03 -6.24
C LYS A 21 -25.42 22.76 -5.46
N TYR A 22 -25.72 22.90 -4.17
CA TYR A 22 -26.17 21.79 -3.35
C TYR A 22 -27.61 21.39 -3.73
N HIS A 23 -27.85 20.08 -3.87
CA HIS A 23 -29.18 19.54 -4.14
C HIS A 23 -29.33 18.18 -3.46
N ASP A 24 -30.38 18.01 -2.64
CA ASP A 24 -30.59 16.80 -1.84
C ASP A 24 -30.70 15.50 -2.67
N LEU A 25 -31.37 15.55 -3.81
CA LEU A 25 -31.47 14.41 -4.72
C LEU A 25 -30.11 14.03 -5.31
N ALA A 26 -29.27 15.00 -5.62
CA ALA A 26 -27.94 14.75 -6.12
C ALA A 26 -27.06 14.08 -5.06
N LYS A 27 -27.13 14.53 -3.81
CA LYS A 27 -26.46 13.86 -2.69
C LYS A 27 -26.95 12.43 -2.54
N LYS A 28 -28.26 12.19 -2.50
CA LYS A 28 -28.84 10.84 -2.40
C LYS A 28 -28.39 9.93 -3.55
N SER A 29 -28.33 10.44 -4.78
CA SER A 29 -27.86 9.68 -5.94
C SER A 29 -26.41 9.22 -5.79
N LYS A 30 -25.53 10.11 -5.33
CA LYS A 30 -24.11 9.80 -5.05
C LYS A 30 -23.97 8.79 -3.90
N ASP A 31 -24.73 8.98 -2.81
CA ASP A 31 -24.72 8.08 -1.66
C ASP A 31 -25.19 6.65 -2.04
N ILE A 32 -26.20 6.54 -2.90
CA ILE A 32 -26.67 5.23 -3.43
C ILE A 32 -25.59 4.58 -4.29
N ALA A 33 -24.95 5.33 -5.17
CA ALA A 33 -23.87 4.82 -6.03
C ALA A 33 -22.68 4.33 -5.19
N ALA A 34 -22.24 5.11 -4.20
CA ALA A 34 -21.21 4.72 -3.25
C ALA A 34 -21.61 3.47 -2.42
N GLY A 35 -22.87 3.39 -1.98
CA GLY A 35 -23.41 2.21 -1.33
C GLY A 35 -23.36 0.94 -2.18
N ALA A 36 -23.63 1.06 -3.47
CA ALA A 36 -23.52 -0.07 -4.40
C ALA A 36 -22.08 -0.58 -4.53
N VAL A 37 -21.07 0.33 -4.56
CA VAL A 37 -19.65 -0.05 -4.53
C VAL A 37 -19.30 -0.80 -3.25
N PHE A 38 -19.77 -0.30 -2.11
CA PHE A 38 -19.54 -0.95 -0.81
C PHE A 38 -20.11 -2.38 -0.78
N VAL A 39 -21.35 -2.55 -1.23
CA VAL A 39 -22.00 -3.89 -1.31
C VAL A 39 -21.22 -4.82 -2.24
N ALA A 40 -20.78 -4.34 -3.40
CA ALA A 40 -19.96 -5.12 -4.33
C ALA A 40 -18.60 -5.52 -3.74
N ALA A 41 -17.96 -4.62 -2.99
CA ALA A 41 -16.70 -4.90 -2.30
C ALA A 41 -16.88 -5.98 -1.23
N VAL A 42 -17.90 -5.86 -0.37
CA VAL A 42 -18.22 -6.88 0.65
C VAL A 42 -18.51 -8.23 0.00
N ASN A 43 -19.33 -8.25 -1.07
CA ASN A 43 -19.61 -9.49 -1.81
C ASN A 43 -18.34 -10.12 -2.38
N SER A 44 -17.42 -9.32 -2.93
CA SER A 44 -16.15 -9.81 -3.46
C SER A 44 -15.28 -10.47 -2.38
N VAL A 45 -15.25 -9.91 -1.17
CA VAL A 45 -14.55 -10.50 -0.01
C VAL A 45 -15.19 -11.84 0.38
N ILE A 46 -16.52 -11.89 0.46
CA ILE A 46 -17.26 -13.13 0.81
C ILE A 46 -16.99 -14.23 -0.23
N VAL A 47 -17.13 -13.91 -1.53
CA VAL A 47 -16.86 -14.86 -2.61
C VAL A 47 -15.39 -15.30 -2.60
N GLY A 48 -14.45 -14.37 -2.43
CA GLY A 48 -13.04 -14.68 -2.27
C GLY A 48 -12.80 -15.65 -1.11
N TYR A 49 -13.36 -15.37 0.06
CA TYR A 49 -13.28 -16.28 1.21
C TYR A 49 -13.83 -17.68 0.89
N LEU A 50 -15.04 -17.79 0.33
CA LEU A 50 -15.67 -19.07 0.01
C LEU A 50 -14.87 -19.90 -1.01
N VAL A 51 -14.31 -19.23 -2.01
CA VAL A 51 -13.50 -19.90 -3.05
C VAL A 51 -12.15 -20.37 -2.49
N PHE A 52 -11.47 -19.51 -1.72
CA PHE A 52 -10.10 -19.80 -1.30
C PHE A 52 -10.01 -20.59 0.00
N VAL A 53 -11.03 -20.54 0.88
CA VAL A 53 -10.96 -21.20 2.20
C VAL A 53 -10.71 -22.71 2.13
N GLN A 54 -11.31 -23.39 1.16
CA GLN A 54 -11.12 -24.84 0.98
C GLN A 54 -9.71 -25.16 0.47
N HIS A 55 -9.20 -24.38 -0.48
CA HIS A 55 -7.84 -24.51 -1.00
C HIS A 55 -6.78 -24.22 0.07
N ILE A 56 -7.00 -23.23 0.92
CA ILE A 56 -6.11 -22.91 2.04
C ILE A 56 -6.14 -24.02 3.09
N LYS A 57 -7.29 -24.60 3.41
CA LYS A 57 -7.42 -25.69 4.38
C LYS A 57 -6.73 -26.97 3.89
N SER A 58 -6.88 -27.34 2.63
CA SER A 58 -6.30 -28.56 2.08
C SER A 58 -4.80 -28.46 1.77
N ASN A 59 -4.33 -27.28 1.36
CA ASN A 59 -2.95 -27.09 0.90
C ASN A 59 -2.17 -26.05 1.74
N GLY A 60 -2.73 -25.60 2.87
CA GLY A 60 -2.14 -24.49 3.64
C GLY A 60 -0.72 -24.72 4.08
N THR A 61 -0.41 -25.92 4.56
CA THR A 61 0.96 -26.31 4.95
C THR A 61 1.91 -26.32 3.74
N TYR A 62 1.46 -26.85 2.61
CA TYR A 62 2.24 -26.86 1.37
C TYR A 62 2.49 -25.45 0.85
N LEU A 63 1.44 -24.62 0.78
CA LEU A 63 1.54 -23.22 0.36
C LEU A 63 2.44 -22.41 1.30
N PHE A 64 2.33 -22.64 2.61
CA PHE A 64 3.19 -21.98 3.60
C PHE A 64 4.65 -22.38 3.43
N ASN A 65 4.94 -23.65 3.21
CA ASN A 65 6.29 -24.15 2.97
C ASN A 65 6.86 -23.62 1.65
N LEU A 66 6.05 -23.57 0.58
CA LEU A 66 6.43 -22.99 -0.70
C LEU A 66 6.74 -21.49 -0.56
N PHE A 67 5.90 -20.75 0.16
CA PHE A 67 6.11 -19.34 0.47
C PHE A 67 7.40 -19.14 1.27
N ARG A 68 7.63 -19.98 2.30
CA ARG A 68 8.82 -19.91 3.15
C ARG A 68 10.11 -20.26 2.40
N ALA A 69 10.06 -21.18 1.45
CA ALA A 69 11.21 -21.58 0.65
C ALA A 69 11.61 -20.58 -0.42
N SER A 70 10.66 -19.74 -0.90
CA SER A 70 10.88 -18.86 -2.04
C SER A 70 11.17 -17.42 -1.62
N TYR A 71 12.38 -16.94 -1.90
CA TYR A 71 12.72 -15.52 -1.71
C TYR A 71 11.85 -14.56 -2.54
N SER A 72 11.46 -14.97 -3.76
CA SER A 72 10.60 -14.15 -4.62
C SER A 72 9.23 -13.91 -3.98
N HIS A 73 8.60 -14.94 -3.43
CA HIS A 73 7.30 -14.79 -2.75
C HIS A 73 7.41 -13.92 -1.49
N LYS A 74 8.46 -14.10 -0.69
CA LYS A 74 8.73 -13.25 0.48
C LYS A 74 8.92 -11.79 0.08
N THR A 75 9.68 -11.53 -0.99
CA THR A 75 9.92 -10.18 -1.50
C THR A 75 8.62 -9.48 -1.89
N VAL A 76 7.80 -10.13 -2.71
CA VAL A 76 6.51 -9.57 -3.14
C VAL A 76 5.59 -9.31 -1.95
N PHE A 77 5.50 -10.26 -1.02
CA PHE A 77 4.69 -10.12 0.19
C PHE A 77 5.13 -8.93 1.05
N ILE A 78 6.44 -8.79 1.30
CA ILE A 78 6.99 -7.69 2.09
C ILE A 78 6.67 -6.33 1.43
N LEU A 79 6.86 -6.22 0.12
CA LEU A 79 6.59 -4.97 -0.60
C LEU A 79 5.10 -4.60 -0.55
N ILE A 80 4.20 -5.56 -0.71
CA ILE A 80 2.76 -5.34 -0.57
C ILE A 80 2.43 -4.92 0.87
N LEU A 81 2.95 -5.63 1.87
CA LEU A 81 2.69 -5.33 3.27
C LEU A 81 3.18 -3.95 3.67
N VAL A 82 4.40 -3.57 3.26
CA VAL A 82 4.94 -2.22 3.50
C VAL A 82 4.07 -1.17 2.83
N SER A 83 3.59 -1.41 1.60
CA SER A 83 2.70 -0.49 0.88
C SER A 83 1.38 -0.28 1.63
N VAL A 84 0.74 -1.38 2.07
CA VAL A 84 -0.52 -1.32 2.84
C VAL A 84 -0.31 -0.63 4.17
N LEU A 85 0.77 -0.96 4.88
CA LEU A 85 1.11 -0.34 6.17
C LEU A 85 1.35 1.17 6.03
N VAL A 86 2.09 1.59 5.00
CA VAL A 86 2.31 3.01 4.73
C VAL A 86 1.00 3.74 4.46
N ILE A 87 0.09 3.17 3.66
CA ILE A 87 -1.23 3.76 3.40
C ILE A 87 -2.03 3.86 4.70
N ALA A 88 -2.06 2.80 5.52
CA ALA A 88 -2.74 2.80 6.81
C ALA A 88 -2.17 3.85 7.77
N LEU A 89 -0.84 3.97 7.88
CA LEU A 89 -0.20 4.99 8.71
C LEU A 89 -0.48 6.39 8.19
N LYS A 90 -0.48 6.60 6.87
CA LYS A 90 -0.83 7.89 6.27
C LYS A 90 -2.26 8.30 6.62
N THR A 91 -3.22 7.39 6.58
CA THR A 91 -4.61 7.70 6.97
C THR A 91 -4.73 8.05 8.45
N LEU A 92 -3.98 7.38 9.32
CA LEU A 92 -3.96 7.66 10.76
C LEU A 92 -3.31 9.01 11.10
N PHE A 93 -2.25 9.39 10.39
CA PHE A 93 -1.53 10.66 10.59
C PHE A 93 -1.99 11.78 9.65
N TYR A 94 -3.10 11.57 8.94
CA TYR A 94 -3.64 12.57 8.03
C TYR A 94 -4.09 13.83 8.79
N LYS A 95 -3.53 14.97 8.38
CA LYS A 95 -3.99 16.31 8.83
C LYS A 95 -4.64 17.01 7.65
N GLU A 96 -5.87 17.39 7.79
CA GLU A 96 -6.77 17.99 6.76
C GLU A 96 -6.19 19.16 5.95
N HIS A 97 -5.06 19.75 6.37
CA HIS A 97 -4.53 20.98 5.81
C HIS A 97 -3.48 20.80 4.70
N LYS A 98 -3.18 19.59 4.22
CA LYS A 98 -2.06 19.34 3.29
C LYS A 98 -2.36 18.41 2.10
N GLY A 99 -3.48 18.60 1.42
CA GLY A 99 -3.76 17.86 0.17
C GLY A 99 -4.38 16.47 0.39
N THR A 100 -4.27 15.59 -0.61
CA THR A 100 -4.85 14.23 -0.52
C THR A 100 -4.00 13.32 0.38
N PRO A 101 -4.59 12.28 1.04
CA PRO A 101 -3.85 11.32 1.87
C PRO A 101 -2.69 10.61 1.14
N ILE A 102 -2.72 10.61 -0.19
CA ILE A 102 -1.73 9.93 -1.03
C ILE A 102 -0.53 10.85 -1.34
N GLN A 103 -0.75 12.17 -1.40
CA GLN A 103 0.30 13.14 -1.73
C GLN A 103 0.80 13.83 -0.46
N GLY A 104 2.06 13.58 -0.10
CA GLY A 104 2.67 14.13 1.12
C GLY A 104 2.32 13.30 2.38
N GLY A 105 2.56 13.87 3.55
CA GLY A 105 2.25 13.26 4.84
C GLY A 105 3.21 12.17 5.28
N MET A 106 3.08 11.77 6.54
CA MET A 106 3.94 10.81 7.22
C MET A 106 3.30 9.40 7.22
N PRO A 107 4.05 8.34 6.92
CA PRO A 107 5.43 8.28 6.44
C PRO A 107 5.58 8.45 4.92
N SER A 108 6.82 8.73 4.44
CA SER A 108 7.11 8.75 3.00
C SER A 108 7.07 7.33 2.41
N GLY A 109 6.13 7.06 1.51
CA GLY A 109 5.97 5.73 0.91
C GLY A 109 7.14 5.30 0.04
N HIS A 110 7.69 6.22 -0.76
CA HIS A 110 8.86 5.92 -1.60
C HIS A 110 10.09 5.59 -0.76
N SER A 111 10.30 6.31 0.35
CA SER A 111 11.39 6.00 1.27
C SER A 111 11.17 4.65 1.93
N ALA A 112 9.94 4.34 2.38
CA ALA A 112 9.63 3.06 2.99
C ALA A 112 9.89 1.89 2.04
N LEU A 113 9.45 1.98 0.78
CA LEU A 113 9.71 0.95 -0.22
C LEU A 113 11.20 0.80 -0.55
N ALA A 114 11.92 1.90 -0.73
CA ALA A 114 13.35 1.86 -1.04
C ALA A 114 14.16 1.19 0.08
N PHE A 115 13.86 1.51 1.34
CA PHE A 115 14.53 0.90 2.49
C PHE A 115 14.01 -0.52 2.80
N ALA A 116 12.80 -0.87 2.42
CA ALA A 116 12.34 -2.26 2.46
C ALA A 116 13.13 -3.12 1.46
N VAL A 117 13.36 -2.63 0.24
CA VAL A 117 14.21 -3.30 -0.74
C VAL A 117 15.64 -3.48 -0.21
N LEU A 118 16.20 -2.46 0.45
CA LEU A 118 17.51 -2.59 1.10
C LEU A 118 17.51 -3.72 2.13
N GLY A 119 16.54 -3.78 3.04
CA GLY A 119 16.43 -4.83 4.03
C GLY A 119 16.33 -6.24 3.41
N ILE A 120 15.58 -6.37 2.32
CA ILE A 120 15.46 -7.62 1.56
C ILE A 120 16.82 -8.01 0.92
N VAL A 121 17.49 -7.08 0.27
CA VAL A 121 18.79 -7.34 -0.39
C VAL A 121 19.87 -7.72 0.62
N LEU A 122 19.91 -7.09 1.79
CA LEU A 122 20.86 -7.43 2.86
C LEU A 122 20.73 -8.89 3.30
N GLU A 123 19.53 -9.46 3.20
CA GLU A 123 19.26 -10.83 3.60
C GLU A 123 19.47 -11.85 2.46
N ILE A 124 19.13 -11.48 1.22
CA ILE A 124 19.18 -12.39 0.08
C ILE A 124 20.59 -12.58 -0.47
N THR A 125 21.46 -11.57 -0.38
CA THR A 125 22.78 -11.63 -1.00
C THR A 125 23.91 -11.32 -0.03
N GLU A 126 25.00 -12.06 -0.17
CA GLU A 126 26.28 -11.80 0.50
C GLU A 126 27.15 -10.79 -0.25
N SER A 127 26.79 -10.41 -1.49
CA SER A 127 27.56 -9.48 -2.31
C SER A 127 27.60 -8.09 -1.69
N LEU A 128 28.76 -7.69 -1.18
CA LEU A 128 28.98 -6.36 -0.60
C LEU A 128 28.68 -5.24 -1.62
N SER A 129 29.03 -5.45 -2.88
CA SER A 129 28.77 -4.46 -3.94
C SER A 129 27.28 -4.22 -4.14
N LEU A 130 26.45 -5.27 -4.15
CA LEU A 130 24.99 -5.14 -4.27
C LEU A 130 24.38 -4.47 -3.04
N ARG A 131 24.85 -4.79 -1.84
CA ARG A 131 24.42 -4.16 -0.59
C ARG A 131 24.72 -2.65 -0.61
N ILE A 132 25.93 -2.26 -0.98
CA ILE A 132 26.34 -0.84 -1.07
C ILE A 132 25.53 -0.11 -2.15
N LEU A 133 25.37 -0.71 -3.33
CA LEU A 133 24.60 -0.11 -4.42
C LEU A 133 23.15 0.12 -4.04
N THR A 134 22.53 -0.86 -3.39
CA THR A 134 21.12 -0.76 -2.94
C THR A 134 20.97 0.31 -1.86
N LEU A 135 21.90 0.38 -0.91
CA LEU A 135 21.92 1.44 0.10
C LEU A 135 22.03 2.83 -0.56
N PHE A 136 22.94 2.97 -1.51
CA PHE A 136 23.12 4.21 -2.27
C PHE A 136 21.82 4.62 -3.00
N LEU A 137 21.18 3.68 -3.69
CA LEU A 137 19.91 3.94 -4.38
C LEU A 137 18.78 4.31 -3.39
N ALA A 138 18.70 3.64 -2.24
CA ALA A 138 17.72 3.98 -1.21
C ALA A 138 17.90 5.40 -0.68
N ILE A 139 19.14 5.82 -0.45
CA ILE A 139 19.49 7.19 -0.04
C ILE A 139 19.14 8.19 -1.14
N LEU A 140 19.42 7.90 -2.41
CA LEU A 140 19.07 8.78 -3.53
C LEU A 140 17.55 8.95 -3.65
N VAL A 141 16.76 7.88 -3.47
CA VAL A 141 15.30 7.97 -3.44
C VAL A 141 14.84 8.86 -2.29
N ALA A 142 15.38 8.68 -1.09
CA ALA A 142 15.06 9.49 0.08
C ALA A 142 15.40 10.97 -0.15
N GLN A 143 16.60 11.26 -0.64
CA GLN A 143 17.05 12.61 -0.97
C GLN A 143 16.16 13.27 -2.01
N SER A 144 15.77 12.55 -3.05
CA SER A 144 14.86 13.05 -4.09
C SER A 144 13.52 13.56 -3.52
N ARG A 145 12.97 12.90 -2.52
CA ARG A 145 11.70 13.31 -1.88
C ARG A 145 11.85 14.61 -1.09
N VAL A 146 12.98 14.78 -0.42
CA VAL A 146 13.29 16.02 0.32
C VAL A 146 13.59 17.17 -0.63
N LYS A 147 14.48 16.93 -1.61
CA LYS A 147 14.89 17.96 -2.59
C LYS A 147 13.69 18.52 -3.37
N ASN A 148 12.75 17.68 -3.78
CA ASN A 148 11.55 18.09 -4.50
C ASN A 148 10.46 18.68 -3.57
N LYS A 149 10.75 18.87 -2.28
CA LYS A 149 9.82 19.44 -1.28
C LYS A 149 8.48 18.68 -1.17
N ILE A 150 8.46 17.40 -1.58
CA ILE A 150 7.28 16.54 -1.47
C ILE A 150 7.12 16.04 -0.04
N HIS A 151 8.26 15.78 0.63
CA HIS A 151 8.32 15.29 2.00
C HIS A 151 9.37 16.02 2.81
N THR A 152 9.14 16.12 4.10
CA THR A 152 10.13 16.60 5.09
C THR A 152 11.15 15.50 5.40
N ILE A 153 12.31 15.89 5.97
CA ILE A 153 13.33 14.93 6.38
C ILE A 153 12.79 13.90 7.39
N SER A 154 11.94 14.35 8.32
CA SER A 154 11.31 13.47 9.31
C SER A 154 10.37 12.44 8.68
N GLU A 155 9.56 12.83 7.69
CA GLU A 155 8.65 11.92 6.97
C GLU A 155 9.44 10.85 6.19
N VAL A 156 10.55 11.25 5.59
CA VAL A 156 11.45 10.37 4.84
C VAL A 156 12.18 9.41 5.78
N PHE A 157 12.70 9.91 6.88
CA PHE A 157 13.39 9.11 7.90
C PHE A 157 12.43 8.07 8.52
N PHE A 158 11.23 8.49 8.89
CA PHE A 158 10.22 7.56 9.45
C PHE A 158 9.80 6.51 8.42
N GLY A 159 9.66 6.89 7.16
CA GLY A 159 9.43 5.94 6.07
C GLY A 159 10.56 4.91 5.96
N ALA A 160 11.82 5.36 6.00
CA ALA A 160 12.98 4.47 5.97
C ALA A 160 12.99 3.46 7.13
N VAL A 161 12.72 3.93 8.35
CA VAL A 161 12.65 3.07 9.54
C VAL A 161 11.53 2.04 9.44
N VAL A 162 10.34 2.45 8.99
CA VAL A 162 9.21 1.54 8.80
C VAL A 162 9.53 0.49 7.73
N GLY A 163 10.01 0.91 6.56
CA GLY A 163 10.31 -0.01 5.47
C GLY A 163 11.39 -1.02 5.81
N PHE A 164 12.52 -0.56 6.34
CA PHE A 164 13.63 -1.42 6.76
C PHE A 164 13.22 -2.34 7.91
N GLY A 165 12.58 -1.79 8.96
CA GLY A 165 12.18 -2.55 10.13
C GLY A 165 11.19 -3.67 9.80
N VAL A 166 10.17 -3.39 8.99
CA VAL A 166 9.18 -4.40 8.57
C VAL A 166 9.84 -5.50 7.74
N SER A 167 10.67 -5.13 6.75
CA SER A 167 11.34 -6.12 5.89
C SER A 167 12.29 -7.02 6.70
N TYR A 168 13.10 -6.44 7.56
CA TYR A 168 14.03 -7.18 8.41
C TYR A 168 13.30 -8.11 9.39
N PHE A 169 12.27 -7.61 10.08
CA PHE A 169 11.50 -8.39 11.04
C PHE A 169 10.80 -9.59 10.41
N ILE A 170 10.17 -9.39 9.24
CA ILE A 170 9.50 -10.49 8.54
C ILE A 170 10.49 -11.54 8.06
N LEU A 171 11.62 -11.13 7.49
CA LEU A 171 12.64 -12.08 7.05
C LEU A 171 13.24 -12.84 8.22
N LEU A 172 13.44 -12.20 9.37
CA LEU A 172 13.86 -12.87 10.59
C LEU A 172 12.85 -13.93 11.05
N LEU A 173 11.55 -13.62 11.04
CA LEU A 173 10.49 -14.58 11.40
C LEU A 173 10.39 -15.75 10.42
N LEU A 174 10.69 -15.53 9.14
CA LEU A 174 10.62 -16.54 8.10
C LEU A 174 11.91 -17.35 7.92
N LYS A 175 12.95 -17.03 8.67
CA LYS A 175 14.23 -17.78 8.68
C LYS A 175 14.17 -19.10 9.46
N VAL A 176 13.26 -19.23 10.40
CA VAL A 176 13.12 -20.41 11.30
C VAL A 176 12.51 -21.61 10.61
#